data_169e8c2accf007846973b4bfaa8ed528
#
_entry.id   169e8c2accf007846973b4bfaa8ed528
#
_cell.length_a   1.000
_cell.length_b   1.000
_cell.length_c   1.000
_cell.angle_alpha   90.00
_cell.angle_beta   90.00
_cell.angle_gamma   90.00
#
_symmetry.space_group_name_H-M   'P 1'
#
loop_
_entity.id
_entity.type
_entity.pdbx_description
1 polymer ?
#
loop_
_entity_poly.entity_id
_entity_poly.type
_entity_poly.pdbx_seq_one_letter_code
_entity_poly.pdbx_strand_id
1 'polypeptide(L)'
;MSAFEAAVAATVHPVAVAANRNQLVSLVVSNLFGQNAPAIAAAETAYEQMWAQDVAAMVGYHGEAAAVVAQLAPMQSGLQQALQTLPGMLANLGVGNAGSGNLGGGNHGDNNLGSGNNGSHNVGSGNAGNTNLGNGNSGNSNVGNGNRGDQNFGSGNSGGTNTGNGNIGTGNVGSGNLGNGNLGNGNLGNSNVGSGNRGDNNMGFGNRGSSNIGVSNTGNHDFGFGNTGNNDIGFGLTGDNQVGFGALNSGSGNIGFGNSGSGNVGFFNSGTGNVGLFNSGGHSFGAENSGSFNTGLTNSGQGNTGFVNAGFNSLGLANAGANNMGVFNGGSQNFGFGNSGFQNTGSWNAGSINTGDFNAGSINTGWANSGASNTGGFDSGSLNTGFGSMLTPVGAKNSGFGTTGLDSSGFFNSGGDTSGFQNTGLAFESGFHNSGNGNNAGINNTGSFLAGIGNTGFDNIGIANSNVFNSGIGNSGNDDSGFFNKTDAQSGFFN
;
A
#
# COMPACT_ATOMS: atom_id res chain seq x y z
N MET A 1 23.71 29.31 -37.31
CA MET A 1 23.69 28.45 -36.10
C MET A 1 23.96 27.03 -36.58
N SER A 2 24.96 26.36 -36.04
CA SER A 2 25.21 24.96 -36.43
C SER A 2 24.10 24.06 -35.90
N ALA A 3 23.88 22.89 -36.49
CA ALA A 3 22.92 21.90 -36.01
C ALA A 3 23.13 21.55 -34.50
N PHE A 4 24.39 21.54 -34.09
CA PHE A 4 24.77 21.34 -32.67
C PHE A 4 24.31 22.51 -31.78
N GLU A 5 24.56 23.74 -32.20
CA GLU A 5 24.13 24.94 -31.45
C GLU A 5 22.60 25.03 -31.37
N ALA A 6 21.89 24.65 -32.45
CA ALA A 6 20.43 24.57 -32.46
C ALA A 6 19.90 23.50 -31.51
N ALA A 7 20.52 22.33 -31.50
CA ALA A 7 20.17 21.25 -30.60
C ALA A 7 20.40 21.65 -29.13
N VAL A 8 21.55 22.22 -28.81
CA VAL A 8 21.86 22.71 -27.44
C VAL A 8 20.87 23.79 -27.01
N ALA A 9 20.48 24.69 -27.93
CA ALA A 9 19.49 25.73 -27.64
C ALA A 9 18.07 25.19 -27.47
N ALA A 10 17.76 24.05 -28.08
CA ALA A 10 16.45 23.37 -27.96
C ALA A 10 16.32 22.49 -26.73
N THR A 11 17.43 22.09 -26.09
CA THR A 11 17.40 21.30 -24.85
C THR A 11 16.94 22.14 -23.67
N VAL A 12 16.31 21.51 -22.72
CA VAL A 12 15.85 22.14 -21.48
C VAL A 12 17.06 22.54 -20.63
N HIS A 13 17.11 23.82 -20.25
CA HIS A 13 18.21 24.31 -19.42
C HIS A 13 18.25 23.60 -18.07
N PRO A 14 19.43 23.15 -17.59
CA PRO A 14 19.54 22.40 -16.35
C PRO A 14 18.93 23.07 -15.09
N VAL A 15 18.90 24.40 -15.08
CA VAL A 15 18.27 25.21 -14.03
C VAL A 15 16.76 25.00 -13.99
N ALA A 16 16.09 24.81 -15.13
CA ALA A 16 14.65 24.57 -15.19
C ALA A 16 14.34 23.17 -14.62
N VAL A 17 15.15 22.17 -14.96
CA VAL A 17 15.03 20.81 -14.40
C VAL A 17 15.26 20.82 -12.88
N ALA A 18 16.28 21.55 -12.41
CA ALA A 18 16.57 21.67 -10.99
C ALA A 18 15.43 22.39 -10.23
N ALA A 19 14.86 23.44 -10.82
CA ALA A 19 13.74 24.17 -10.24
C ALA A 19 12.50 23.28 -10.10
N ASN A 20 12.14 22.51 -11.13
CA ASN A 20 11.03 21.56 -11.10
C ASN A 20 11.24 20.48 -10.03
N ARG A 21 12.44 19.92 -9.91
CA ARG A 21 12.79 18.93 -8.87
C ARG A 21 12.65 19.50 -7.46
N ASN A 22 13.14 20.72 -7.24
CA ASN A 22 13.03 21.38 -5.93
C ASN A 22 11.56 21.66 -5.58
N GLN A 23 10.76 22.06 -6.57
CA GLN A 23 9.33 22.27 -6.42
C GLN A 23 8.62 20.95 -6.07
N LEU A 24 8.91 19.87 -6.80
CA LEU A 24 8.35 18.54 -6.55
C LEU A 24 8.67 18.08 -5.13
N VAL A 25 9.93 18.14 -4.71
CA VAL A 25 10.35 17.77 -3.36
C VAL A 25 9.62 18.60 -2.30
N SER A 26 9.52 19.90 -2.50
CA SER A 26 8.80 20.79 -1.58
C SER A 26 7.31 20.43 -1.46
N LEU A 27 6.66 20.15 -2.58
CA LEU A 27 5.25 19.74 -2.62
C LEU A 27 5.02 18.40 -1.95
N VAL A 28 5.91 17.43 -2.17
CA VAL A 28 5.83 16.10 -1.56
C VAL A 28 6.04 16.16 -0.06
N VAL A 29 7.07 16.88 0.41
CA VAL A 29 7.37 17.01 1.85
C VAL A 29 6.26 17.74 2.60
N SER A 30 5.60 18.71 1.95
CA SER A 30 4.49 19.46 2.55
C SER A 30 3.11 18.78 2.39
N ASN A 31 3.03 17.63 1.73
CA ASN A 31 1.77 16.96 1.41
C ASN A 31 1.26 16.04 2.54
N LEU A 32 1.27 16.53 3.76
CA LEU A 32 0.95 15.72 4.96
C LEU A 32 -0.48 15.18 4.98
N PHE A 33 -1.39 15.82 4.26
CA PHE A 33 -2.82 15.45 4.22
C PHE A 33 -3.35 15.23 2.79
N GLY A 34 -2.46 15.04 1.81
CA GLY A 34 -2.85 14.81 0.42
C GLY A 34 -3.29 16.07 -0.35
N GLN A 35 -3.24 17.26 0.25
CA GLN A 35 -3.72 18.51 -0.34
C GLN A 35 -2.91 18.97 -1.55
N ASN A 36 -1.66 18.54 -1.70
CA ASN A 36 -0.80 18.94 -2.80
C ASN A 36 -0.83 17.95 -3.99
N ALA A 37 -1.62 16.89 -3.95
CA ALA A 37 -1.66 15.88 -5.01
C ALA A 37 -1.85 16.44 -6.43
N PRO A 38 -2.75 17.42 -6.68
CA PRO A 38 -2.86 18.03 -8.01
C PRO A 38 -1.60 18.82 -8.42
N ALA A 39 -0.94 19.48 -7.47
CA ALA A 39 0.28 20.25 -7.75
C ALA A 39 1.50 19.34 -7.96
N ILE A 40 1.56 18.21 -7.27
CA ILE A 40 2.56 17.15 -7.49
C ILE A 40 2.40 16.57 -8.90
N ALA A 41 1.19 16.17 -9.28
CA ALA A 41 0.91 15.67 -10.63
C ALA A 41 1.23 16.71 -11.72
N ALA A 42 0.99 18.00 -11.46
CA ALA A 42 1.39 19.06 -12.38
C ALA A 42 2.92 19.20 -12.51
N ALA A 43 3.66 19.07 -11.41
CA ALA A 43 5.13 19.10 -11.42
C ALA A 43 5.73 17.86 -12.13
N GLU A 44 5.14 16.69 -11.96
CA GLU A 44 5.50 15.48 -12.69
C GLU A 44 5.25 15.63 -14.20
N THR A 45 4.06 16.11 -14.57
CA THR A 45 3.73 16.39 -15.97
C THR A 45 4.69 17.41 -16.60
N ALA A 46 5.07 18.46 -15.87
CA ALA A 46 6.07 19.43 -16.34
C ALA A 46 7.44 18.79 -16.55
N TYR A 47 7.84 17.85 -15.70
CA TYR A 47 9.07 17.08 -15.86
C TYR A 47 9.04 16.19 -17.11
N GLU A 48 7.93 15.49 -17.33
CA GLU A 48 7.73 14.67 -18.53
C GLU A 48 7.78 15.52 -19.82
N GLN A 49 7.20 16.72 -19.79
CA GLN A 49 7.27 17.65 -20.91
C GLN A 49 8.70 18.12 -21.19
N MET A 50 9.49 18.46 -20.16
CA MET A 50 10.90 18.81 -20.30
C MET A 50 11.70 17.65 -20.91
N TRP A 51 11.45 16.44 -20.45
CA TRP A 51 12.11 15.25 -20.99
C TRP A 51 11.71 14.99 -22.45
N ALA A 52 10.43 15.11 -22.79
CA ALA A 52 9.95 15.00 -24.17
C ALA A 52 10.60 16.05 -25.09
N GLN A 53 10.82 17.26 -24.58
CA GLN A 53 11.53 18.33 -25.31
C GLN A 53 12.99 17.95 -25.59
N ASP A 54 13.70 17.42 -24.59
CA ASP A 54 15.09 16.97 -24.76
C ASP A 54 15.20 15.82 -25.76
N VAL A 55 14.29 14.86 -25.71
CA VAL A 55 14.20 13.75 -26.67
C VAL A 55 13.96 14.32 -28.08
N ALA A 56 13.02 15.26 -28.24
CA ALA A 56 12.71 15.85 -29.50
C ALA A 56 13.93 16.63 -30.07
N ALA A 57 14.66 17.38 -29.24
CA ALA A 57 15.88 18.09 -29.62
C ALA A 57 16.96 17.10 -30.10
N MET A 58 17.14 15.98 -29.39
CA MET A 58 18.12 14.94 -29.77
C MET A 58 17.73 14.21 -31.06
N VAL A 59 16.44 13.91 -31.24
CA VAL A 59 15.93 13.32 -32.48
C VAL A 59 16.09 14.27 -33.67
N GLY A 60 15.80 15.53 -33.45
CA GLY A 60 16.03 16.60 -34.47
C GLY A 60 17.50 16.69 -34.87
N TYR A 61 18.41 16.77 -33.88
CA TYR A 61 19.86 16.76 -34.13
C TYR A 61 20.33 15.52 -34.91
N HIS A 62 19.80 14.34 -34.51
CA HIS A 62 20.09 13.09 -35.23
C HIS A 62 19.62 13.16 -36.70
N GLY A 63 18.41 13.70 -36.93
CA GLY A 63 17.88 13.87 -38.29
C GLY A 63 18.72 14.82 -39.13
N GLU A 64 19.16 15.96 -38.58
CA GLU A 64 20.02 16.92 -39.24
C GLU A 64 21.42 16.37 -39.46
N ALA A 65 22.00 15.69 -38.50
CA ALA A 65 23.29 15.01 -38.63
C ALA A 65 23.25 13.93 -39.73
N ALA A 66 22.19 13.13 -39.76
CA ALA A 66 21.96 12.15 -40.81
C ALA A 66 21.77 12.81 -42.19
N ALA A 67 21.08 13.94 -42.26
CA ALA A 67 20.93 14.70 -43.51
C ALA A 67 22.27 15.30 -43.99
N VAL A 68 23.15 15.79 -43.11
CA VAL A 68 24.50 16.20 -43.44
C VAL A 68 25.33 15.06 -43.98
N VAL A 69 25.25 13.88 -43.36
CA VAL A 69 25.91 12.66 -43.83
C VAL A 69 25.37 12.26 -45.21
N ALA A 70 24.06 12.36 -45.41
CA ALA A 70 23.41 12.07 -46.69
C ALA A 70 23.84 13.10 -47.80
N GLN A 71 24.13 14.36 -47.43
CA GLN A 71 24.64 15.34 -48.34
C GLN A 71 26.13 15.15 -48.72
N LEU A 72 26.88 14.40 -47.89
CA LEU A 72 28.25 14.00 -48.21
C LEU A 72 28.32 12.94 -49.34
N ALA A 73 27.28 12.12 -49.48
CA ALA A 73 27.18 11.11 -50.54
C ALA A 73 27.15 11.74 -51.97
N PRO A 74 26.43 12.88 -52.23
CA PRO A 74 26.52 13.61 -53.52
C PRO A 74 27.89 14.27 -53.77
N MET A 75 28.55 14.75 -52.68
CA MET A 75 29.93 15.32 -52.85
C MET A 75 30.90 14.21 -53.22
N GLN A 76 30.74 12.99 -52.64
CA GLN A 76 31.51 11.83 -52.99
C GLN A 76 31.26 11.47 -54.46
N SER A 77 29.99 11.42 -54.91
CA SER A 77 29.66 11.17 -56.32
C SER A 77 30.10 12.28 -57.27
N GLY A 78 30.01 13.55 -56.82
CA GLY A 78 30.49 14.69 -57.57
C GLY A 78 32.03 14.72 -57.76
N LEU A 79 32.77 14.35 -56.67
CA LEU A 79 34.24 14.20 -56.75
C LEU A 79 34.59 12.98 -57.60
N GLN A 80 33.86 11.89 -57.52
CA GLN A 80 34.00 10.72 -58.34
C GLN A 80 33.71 11.04 -59.81
N GLN A 81 32.69 11.84 -60.11
CA GLN A 81 32.34 12.23 -61.48
C GLN A 81 33.38 13.24 -62.06
N ALA A 82 33.91 14.16 -61.25
CA ALA A 82 35.02 15.03 -61.65
C ALA A 82 36.29 14.26 -61.94
N LEU A 83 36.59 13.24 -61.14
CA LEU A 83 37.73 12.33 -61.36
C LEU A 83 37.52 11.42 -62.55
N GLN A 84 36.29 11.06 -62.92
CA GLN A 84 35.95 10.27 -64.09
C GLN A 84 36.12 11.04 -65.42
N THR A 85 36.02 12.37 -65.41
CA THR A 85 36.16 13.21 -66.64
C THR A 85 37.60 13.60 -66.96
N LEU A 86 38.56 13.49 -66.01
CA LEU A 86 39.98 13.77 -66.18
C LEU A 86 40.78 12.70 -67.00
N PRO A 87 40.43 11.41 -67.00
CA PRO A 87 41.31 10.39 -67.56
C PRO A 87 41.28 10.23 -69.06
N GLY A 88 40.28 10.75 -69.77
CA GLY A 88 40.20 10.63 -71.23
C GLY A 88 41.36 11.29 -71.99
N MET A 89 42.20 12.13 -71.33
CA MET A 89 43.27 12.88 -71.92
C MET A 89 44.70 12.50 -71.53
N LEU A 90 44.85 11.54 -70.56
CA LEU A 90 46.15 11.10 -70.12
C LEU A 90 46.37 9.65 -70.55
N ALA A 91 47.30 9.44 -71.52
CA ALA A 91 47.86 8.10 -71.76
C ALA A 91 48.44 7.55 -70.41
N ASN A 92 48.38 6.22 -70.17
CA ASN A 92 48.99 5.56 -69.01
C ASN A 92 50.39 6.24 -68.73
N LEU A 93 50.50 6.98 -67.62
CA LEU A 93 51.75 7.55 -67.14
C LEU A 93 52.29 6.72 -65.99
N GLY A 94 53.35 5.95 -66.22
CA GLY A 94 54.02 5.10 -65.26
C GLY A 94 54.30 3.68 -65.79
N VAL A 95 55.06 2.90 -65.06
CA VAL A 95 55.53 1.56 -65.45
C VAL A 95 54.60 0.47 -64.91
N GLY A 96 54.25 -0.53 -65.72
CA GLY A 96 53.54 -1.72 -65.28
C GLY A 96 52.04 -1.55 -65.15
N ASN A 97 51.43 -0.56 -65.77
CA ASN A 97 49.97 -0.34 -65.80
C ASN A 97 49.30 -1.27 -66.84
N ALA A 98 48.14 -1.89 -66.45
CA ALA A 98 47.25 -2.59 -67.33
C ALA A 98 45.89 -1.92 -67.34
N GLY A 99 45.38 -1.52 -68.55
CA GLY A 99 44.18 -0.73 -68.74
C GLY A 99 44.52 0.65 -69.30
N SER A 100 43.61 1.62 -69.20
CA SER A 100 43.71 2.95 -69.79
C SER A 100 43.59 4.08 -68.75
N GLY A 101 44.21 5.26 -69.05
CA GLY A 101 44.06 6.45 -68.26
C GLY A 101 44.66 6.39 -66.83
N ASN A 102 45.62 5.55 -66.57
CA ASN A 102 46.26 5.40 -65.26
C ASN A 102 47.41 6.40 -65.10
N LEU A 103 47.53 7.00 -63.90
CA LEU A 103 48.66 7.85 -63.48
C LEU A 103 49.32 7.23 -62.26
N GLY A 104 50.59 6.78 -62.38
CA GLY A 104 51.37 6.05 -61.38
C GLY A 104 51.75 4.66 -61.87
N GLY A 105 52.38 3.83 -61.05
CA GLY A 105 52.89 2.54 -61.46
C GLY A 105 52.11 1.33 -60.94
N GLY A 106 52.04 0.23 -61.76
CA GLY A 106 51.51 -1.03 -61.33
C GLY A 106 49.98 -1.07 -61.09
N ASN A 107 49.21 -0.21 -61.74
CA ASN A 107 47.76 -0.22 -61.68
C ASN A 107 47.16 -1.23 -62.64
N HIS A 108 46.11 -1.93 -62.21
CA HIS A 108 45.32 -2.90 -63.01
C HIS A 108 43.87 -2.42 -63.06
N GLY A 109 43.37 -2.06 -64.24
CA GLY A 109 42.09 -1.40 -64.49
C GLY A 109 42.25 -0.02 -65.02
N ASP A 110 41.17 0.76 -65.11
CA ASP A 110 41.15 2.06 -65.80
C ASP A 110 41.09 3.24 -64.84
N ASN A 111 41.71 4.37 -65.28
CA ASN A 111 41.58 5.68 -64.65
C ASN A 111 41.97 5.72 -63.17
N ASN A 112 43.05 5.04 -62.79
CA ASN A 112 43.57 5.09 -61.44
C ASN A 112 44.64 6.22 -61.32
N LEU A 113 44.59 6.92 -60.19
CA LEU A 113 45.58 7.91 -59.77
C LEU A 113 46.32 7.40 -58.52
N GLY A 114 47.59 7.05 -58.64
CA GLY A 114 48.43 6.44 -57.62
C GLY A 114 49.03 5.10 -58.09
N SER A 115 49.50 4.30 -57.17
CA SER A 115 50.25 3.09 -57.53
C SER A 115 49.66 1.82 -56.92
N GLY A 116 49.72 0.71 -57.70
CA GLY A 116 49.35 -0.61 -57.20
C GLY A 116 47.83 -0.80 -56.98
N ASN A 117 46.97 -0.08 -57.64
CA ASN A 117 45.54 -0.26 -57.55
C ASN A 117 45.06 -1.40 -58.45
N ASN A 118 44.15 -2.22 -57.95
CA ASN A 118 43.50 -3.31 -58.67
C ASN A 118 41.99 -3.03 -58.76
N GLY A 119 41.51 -2.57 -59.91
CA GLY A 119 40.18 -2.03 -60.17
C GLY A 119 40.27 -0.69 -60.84
N SER A 120 39.15 0.03 -61.00
CA SER A 120 39.06 1.25 -61.79
C SER A 120 38.65 2.45 -60.93
N HIS A 121 39.13 3.66 -61.40
CA HIS A 121 38.77 4.93 -60.77
C HIS A 121 39.23 5.10 -59.32
N ASN A 122 40.32 4.46 -58.89
CA ASN A 122 40.87 4.64 -57.56
C ASN A 122 41.83 5.84 -57.52
N VAL A 123 41.77 6.57 -56.41
CA VAL A 123 42.71 7.66 -56.05
C VAL A 123 43.46 7.29 -54.80
N GLY A 124 44.77 7.13 -54.88
CA GLY A 124 45.62 6.62 -53.82
C GLY A 124 46.35 5.36 -54.21
N SER A 125 46.91 4.64 -53.25
CA SER A 125 47.77 3.50 -53.57
C SER A 125 47.25 2.21 -52.91
N GLY A 126 47.43 1.08 -53.59
CA GLY A 126 47.11 -0.26 -53.08
C GLY A 126 45.66 -0.55 -52.85
N ASN A 127 44.73 0.09 -53.53
CA ASN A 127 43.32 -0.20 -53.42
C ASN A 127 42.93 -1.42 -54.30
N ALA A 128 42.04 -2.29 -53.74
CA ALA A 128 41.46 -3.41 -54.46
C ALA A 128 39.94 -3.19 -54.53
N GLY A 129 39.42 -3.03 -55.75
CA GLY A 129 38.04 -2.65 -56.06
C GLY A 129 37.96 -1.31 -56.77
N ASN A 130 36.77 -0.73 -56.91
CA ASN A 130 36.56 0.43 -57.73
C ASN A 130 36.23 1.69 -56.91
N THR A 131 36.61 2.84 -57.47
CA THR A 131 36.19 4.19 -56.95
C THR A 131 36.58 4.44 -55.51
N ASN A 132 37.70 3.92 -55.05
CA ASN A 132 38.22 4.21 -53.70
C ASN A 132 39.06 5.50 -53.71
N LEU A 133 38.89 6.30 -52.63
CA LEU A 133 39.72 7.49 -52.37
C LEU A 133 40.52 7.24 -51.09
N GLY A 134 41.84 7.15 -51.19
CA GLY A 134 42.77 6.82 -50.09
C GLY A 134 43.62 5.59 -50.37
N ASN A 135 44.20 5.00 -49.36
CA ASN A 135 45.18 3.94 -49.54
C ASN A 135 44.74 2.62 -48.91
N GLY A 136 45.03 1.51 -49.56
CA GLY A 136 44.85 0.15 -49.01
C GLY A 136 43.41 -0.27 -48.76
N ASN A 137 42.45 0.31 -49.45
CA ASN A 137 41.05 -0.09 -49.34
C ASN A 137 40.78 -1.38 -50.14
N SER A 138 39.94 -2.28 -49.59
CA SER A 138 39.49 -3.51 -50.24
C SER A 138 37.96 -3.48 -50.32
N GLY A 139 37.42 -3.34 -51.52
CA GLY A 139 35.99 -3.12 -51.80
C GLY A 139 35.79 -1.89 -52.64
N ASN A 140 34.57 -1.42 -52.76
CA ASN A 140 34.21 -0.31 -53.68
C ASN A 140 33.78 0.94 -52.92
N SER A 141 34.08 2.08 -53.51
CA SER A 141 33.55 3.38 -53.04
C SER A 141 33.94 3.76 -51.62
N ASN A 142 35.11 3.36 -51.14
CA ASN A 142 35.60 3.73 -49.84
C ASN A 142 36.33 5.06 -49.88
N VAL A 143 36.18 5.87 -48.85
CA VAL A 143 36.90 7.14 -48.64
C VAL A 143 37.69 7.00 -47.34
N GLY A 144 39.01 7.09 -47.39
CA GLY A 144 39.93 6.90 -46.29
C GLY A 144 40.91 5.77 -46.49
N ASN A 145 41.49 5.23 -45.42
CA ASN A 145 42.58 4.28 -45.56
C ASN A 145 42.23 2.93 -44.87
N GLY A 146 42.60 1.83 -45.53
CA GLY A 146 42.55 0.49 -44.94
C GLY A 146 41.14 -0.04 -44.66
N ASN A 147 40.14 0.42 -45.39
CA ASN A 147 38.77 -0.08 -45.25
C ASN A 147 38.59 -1.39 -45.98
N ARG A 148 37.82 -2.28 -45.43
CA ARG A 148 37.43 -3.62 -46.00
C ARG A 148 35.92 -3.69 -46.15
N GLY A 149 35.45 -3.80 -47.36
CA GLY A 149 34.00 -3.76 -47.73
C GLY A 149 33.69 -2.50 -48.50
N ASP A 150 32.44 -2.20 -48.69
CA ASP A 150 31.99 -1.15 -49.62
C ASP A 150 31.47 0.10 -48.91
N GLN A 151 31.67 1.26 -49.52
CA GLN A 151 31.06 2.53 -49.13
C GLN A 151 31.40 2.99 -47.69
N ASN A 152 32.58 2.69 -47.19
CA ASN A 152 33.04 3.18 -45.90
C ASN A 152 33.65 4.59 -46.04
N PHE A 153 33.36 5.47 -45.08
CA PHE A 153 33.94 6.79 -44.93
C PHE A 153 34.77 6.84 -43.62
N GLY A 154 36.06 7.01 -43.71
CA GLY A 154 37.01 6.97 -42.59
C GLY A 154 38.06 5.87 -42.77
N SER A 155 38.70 5.45 -41.68
CA SER A 155 39.84 4.53 -41.80
C SER A 155 39.65 3.24 -40.97
N GLY A 156 40.10 2.11 -41.54
CA GLY A 156 40.13 0.85 -40.80
C GLY A 156 38.78 0.19 -40.54
N ASN A 157 37.76 0.55 -41.30
CA ASN A 157 36.43 -0.10 -41.16
C ASN A 157 36.42 -1.43 -41.83
N SER A 158 35.69 -2.41 -41.26
CA SER A 158 35.46 -3.74 -41.84
C SER A 158 33.95 -4.00 -41.91
N GLY A 159 33.43 -4.11 -43.13
CA GLY A 159 32.02 -4.19 -43.43
C GLY A 159 31.60 -3.05 -44.39
N GLY A 160 30.32 -2.78 -44.53
CA GLY A 160 29.82 -1.81 -45.47
C GLY A 160 29.21 -0.56 -44.85
N THR A 161 29.27 0.55 -45.56
CA THR A 161 28.55 1.83 -45.21
C THR A 161 28.84 2.36 -43.81
N ASN A 162 30.05 2.12 -43.27
CA ASN A 162 30.45 2.72 -42.00
C ASN A 162 30.99 4.12 -42.18
N THR A 163 30.69 5.00 -41.23
CA THR A 163 31.24 6.38 -41.17
C THR A 163 32.02 6.52 -39.87
N GLY A 164 33.33 6.83 -39.96
CA GLY A 164 34.25 6.94 -38.83
C GLY A 164 35.35 5.91 -38.89
N ASN A 165 35.97 5.58 -37.77
CA ASN A 165 37.20 4.76 -37.77
C ASN A 165 37.05 3.46 -36.98
N GLY A 166 37.61 2.38 -37.55
CA GLY A 166 37.75 1.13 -36.85
C GLY A 166 36.43 0.42 -36.53
N ASN A 167 35.37 0.66 -37.28
CA ASN A 167 34.08 -0.05 -37.08
C ASN A 167 34.11 -1.43 -37.75
N ILE A 168 33.48 -2.38 -37.10
CA ILE A 168 33.29 -3.75 -37.61
C ILE A 168 31.80 -4.04 -37.73
N GLY A 169 31.30 -4.32 -38.92
CA GLY A 169 29.88 -4.52 -39.24
C GLY A 169 29.42 -3.52 -40.28
N THR A 170 28.13 -3.29 -40.35
CA THR A 170 27.51 -2.47 -41.40
C THR A 170 26.71 -1.32 -40.84
N GLY A 171 26.85 -0.14 -41.47
CA GLY A 171 26.02 1.03 -41.14
C GLY A 171 26.33 1.69 -39.80
N ASN A 172 27.53 1.54 -39.26
CA ASN A 172 27.92 2.22 -38.05
C ASN A 172 28.36 3.64 -38.30
N VAL A 173 27.99 4.57 -37.42
CA VAL A 173 28.43 5.95 -37.39
C VAL A 173 29.16 6.23 -36.09
N GLY A 174 30.45 6.64 -36.19
CA GLY A 174 31.32 6.82 -35.04
C GLY A 174 32.56 5.93 -35.09
N SER A 175 33.20 5.65 -33.98
CA SER A 175 34.46 4.93 -33.98
C SER A 175 34.45 3.68 -33.06
N GLY A 176 35.07 2.61 -33.53
CA GLY A 176 35.28 1.42 -32.73
C GLY A 176 34.02 0.61 -32.38
N ASN A 177 32.96 0.72 -33.18
CA ASN A 177 31.76 -0.09 -32.96
C ASN A 177 31.92 -1.50 -33.54
N LEU A 178 31.37 -2.49 -32.81
CA LEU A 178 31.31 -3.88 -33.23
C LEU A 178 29.86 -4.32 -33.30
N GLY A 179 29.36 -4.59 -34.50
CA GLY A 179 27.95 -4.90 -34.81
C GLY A 179 27.42 -3.96 -35.88
N ASN A 180 26.11 -3.87 -36.04
CA ASN A 180 25.48 -3.13 -37.11
C ASN A 180 24.63 -1.97 -36.62
N GLY A 181 24.61 -0.87 -37.40
CA GLY A 181 23.70 0.23 -37.16
C GLY A 181 23.93 1.02 -35.85
N ASN A 182 25.13 0.99 -35.29
CA ASN A 182 25.43 1.75 -34.10
C ASN A 182 25.72 3.20 -34.39
N LEU A 183 25.22 4.10 -33.57
CA LEU A 183 25.50 5.54 -33.58
C LEU A 183 26.28 5.92 -32.31
N GLY A 184 27.54 6.33 -32.46
CA GLY A 184 28.42 6.70 -31.36
C GLY A 184 29.68 5.86 -31.33
N ASN A 185 30.32 5.73 -30.15
CA ASN A 185 31.65 5.12 -30.08
C ASN A 185 31.71 3.91 -29.17
N GLY A 186 32.45 2.88 -29.61
CA GLY A 186 32.77 1.73 -28.76
C GLY A 186 31.58 0.86 -28.36
N ASN A 187 30.53 0.84 -29.16
CA ASN A 187 29.38 -0.02 -28.90
C ASN A 187 29.65 -1.47 -29.36
N LEU A 188 29.18 -2.44 -28.57
CA LEU A 188 29.24 -3.86 -28.87
C LEU A 188 27.82 -4.44 -28.97
N GLY A 189 27.38 -4.79 -30.16
CA GLY A 189 26.03 -5.21 -30.47
C GLY A 189 25.42 -4.36 -31.57
N ASN A 190 24.11 -4.40 -31.75
CA ASN A 190 23.44 -3.75 -32.87
C ASN A 190 22.55 -2.59 -32.42
N SER A 191 22.42 -1.60 -33.27
CA SER A 191 21.44 -0.51 -33.13
C SER A 191 21.55 0.26 -31.80
N ASN A 192 22.75 0.40 -31.26
CA ASN A 192 22.98 1.21 -30.09
C ASN A 192 23.16 2.67 -30.47
N VAL A 193 22.61 3.57 -29.64
CA VAL A 193 22.79 5.01 -29.73
C VAL A 193 23.53 5.52 -28.49
N GLY A 194 24.69 6.14 -28.67
CA GLY A 194 25.55 6.58 -27.57
C GLY A 194 26.88 5.84 -27.54
N SER A 195 27.51 5.73 -26.37
CA SER A 195 28.87 5.18 -26.31
C SER A 195 29.05 4.10 -25.27
N GLY A 196 29.84 3.08 -25.61
CA GLY A 196 30.23 2.03 -24.66
C GLY A 196 29.10 1.06 -24.28
N ASN A 197 28.03 1.00 -25.04
CA ASN A 197 26.95 0.08 -24.78
C ASN A 197 27.32 -1.34 -25.23
N ARG A 198 26.83 -2.34 -24.49
CA ARG A 198 27.06 -3.75 -24.74
C ARG A 198 25.74 -4.52 -24.77
N GLY A 199 25.36 -5.01 -25.92
CA GLY A 199 24.07 -5.62 -26.26
C GLY A 199 23.36 -4.79 -27.32
N ASP A 200 22.08 -5.03 -27.54
CA ASP A 200 21.34 -4.45 -28.67
C ASP A 200 20.36 -3.37 -28.23
N ASN A 201 20.15 -2.39 -29.10
CA ASN A 201 19.11 -1.36 -28.97
C ASN A 201 19.23 -0.49 -27.69
N ASN A 202 20.42 -0.30 -27.15
CA ASN A 202 20.60 0.58 -26.01
C ASN A 202 20.72 2.04 -26.47
N MET A 203 20.15 2.96 -25.67
CA MET A 203 20.27 4.39 -25.85
C MET A 203 20.95 5.02 -24.62
N GLY A 204 22.10 5.65 -24.79
CA GLY A 204 22.86 6.28 -23.72
C GLY A 204 24.27 5.75 -23.59
N PHE A 205 24.78 5.67 -22.35
CA PHE A 205 26.19 5.41 -22.12
C PHE A 205 26.43 4.21 -21.20
N GLY A 206 27.27 3.27 -21.62
CA GLY A 206 27.76 2.20 -20.77
C GLY A 206 26.71 1.20 -20.32
N ASN A 207 25.60 1.08 -21.01
CA ASN A 207 24.57 0.10 -20.69
C ASN A 207 25.00 -1.32 -21.10
N ARG A 208 24.59 -2.31 -20.31
CA ARG A 208 24.90 -3.72 -20.49
C ARG A 208 23.61 -4.53 -20.52
N GLY A 209 23.33 -5.20 -21.61
CA GLY A 209 22.08 -5.89 -21.91
C GLY A 209 21.35 -5.21 -23.06
N SER A 210 20.07 -5.39 -23.20
CA SER A 210 19.32 -4.94 -24.39
C SER A 210 18.22 -3.96 -24.05
N SER A 211 18.02 -2.98 -24.94
CA SER A 211 16.90 -2.03 -24.86
C SER A 211 16.91 -1.14 -23.62
N ASN A 212 18.08 -0.84 -23.08
CA ASN A 212 18.22 0.09 -21.96
C ASN A 212 18.28 1.52 -22.44
N ILE A 213 17.66 2.42 -21.69
CA ILE A 213 17.71 3.88 -21.94
C ILE A 213 18.32 4.55 -20.71
N GLY A 214 19.47 5.22 -20.90
CA GLY A 214 20.14 5.95 -19.83
C GLY A 214 21.60 5.62 -19.67
N VAL A 215 22.10 5.54 -18.43
CA VAL A 215 23.54 5.41 -18.17
C VAL A 215 23.81 4.24 -17.20
N SER A 216 24.75 3.37 -17.58
CA SER A 216 25.28 2.31 -16.74
C SER A 216 24.22 1.31 -16.20
N ASN A 217 23.13 1.09 -16.92
CA ASN A 217 22.15 0.08 -16.59
C ASN A 217 22.69 -1.33 -16.95
N THR A 218 22.39 -2.31 -16.14
CA THR A 218 22.78 -3.72 -16.33
C THR A 218 21.54 -4.60 -16.23
N GLY A 219 21.10 -5.11 -17.36
CA GLY A 219 19.89 -5.88 -17.54
C GLY A 219 19.19 -5.51 -18.82
N ASN A 220 17.88 -5.70 -18.91
CA ASN A 220 17.13 -5.39 -20.12
C ASN A 220 15.95 -4.48 -19.84
N HIS A 221 15.68 -3.57 -20.78
CA HIS A 221 14.55 -2.65 -20.72
C HIS A 221 14.57 -1.70 -19.50
N ASP A 222 15.75 -1.37 -19.01
CA ASP A 222 15.89 -0.42 -17.91
C ASP A 222 15.86 1.02 -18.42
N PHE A 223 15.21 1.89 -17.65
CA PHE A 223 15.15 3.31 -17.89
C PHE A 223 15.75 4.08 -16.71
N GLY A 224 16.84 4.79 -16.91
CA GLY A 224 17.46 5.59 -15.87
C GLY A 224 18.96 5.39 -15.71
N PHE A 225 19.45 5.37 -14.47
CA PHE A 225 20.88 5.38 -14.18
C PHE A 225 21.26 4.27 -13.20
N GLY A 226 22.21 3.43 -13.59
CA GLY A 226 22.84 2.46 -12.70
C GLY A 226 21.91 1.37 -12.16
N ASN A 227 20.82 1.08 -12.85
CA ASN A 227 19.90 0.01 -12.48
C ASN A 227 20.52 -1.36 -12.75
N THR A 228 20.21 -2.34 -11.91
CA THR A 228 20.67 -3.72 -12.04
C THR A 228 19.50 -4.67 -11.88
N GLY A 229 19.02 -5.19 -12.98
CA GLY A 229 17.83 -6.02 -13.07
C GLY A 229 17.19 -5.91 -14.43
N ASN A 230 15.88 -6.10 -14.51
CA ASN A 230 15.15 -5.95 -15.77
C ASN A 230 13.90 -5.11 -15.55
N ASN A 231 13.58 -4.29 -16.53
CA ASN A 231 12.39 -3.40 -16.52
C ASN A 231 12.38 -2.40 -15.35
N ASP A 232 13.53 -1.92 -14.95
CA ASP A 232 13.65 -0.95 -13.85
C ASP A 232 13.50 0.48 -14.37
N ILE A 233 12.78 1.32 -13.65
CA ILE A 233 12.62 2.74 -13.97
C ILE A 233 13.09 3.59 -12.79
N GLY A 234 14.27 4.23 -12.91
CA GLY A 234 14.79 5.07 -11.84
C GLY A 234 16.30 5.09 -11.71
N PHE A 235 16.79 5.16 -10.49
CA PHE A 235 18.21 5.38 -10.18
C PHE A 235 18.74 4.30 -9.24
N GLY A 236 19.75 3.54 -9.64
CA GLY A 236 20.47 2.58 -8.80
C GLY A 236 19.60 1.46 -8.23
N LEU A 237 18.54 1.09 -8.91
CA LEU A 237 17.64 0.02 -8.51
C LEU A 237 18.32 -1.34 -8.60
N THR A 238 17.91 -2.28 -7.72
CA THR A 238 18.45 -3.64 -7.70
C THR A 238 17.30 -4.64 -7.61
N GLY A 239 17.16 -5.48 -8.61
CA GLY A 239 16.06 -6.43 -8.77
C GLY A 239 15.27 -6.13 -10.02
N ASP A 240 14.11 -6.78 -10.21
CA ASP A 240 13.32 -6.64 -11.42
C ASP A 240 12.05 -5.82 -11.19
N ASN A 241 11.64 -5.08 -12.23
CA ASN A 241 10.38 -4.30 -12.25
C ASN A 241 10.27 -3.28 -11.10
N GLN A 242 11.37 -2.67 -10.74
CA GLN A 242 11.42 -1.65 -9.70
C GLN A 242 11.14 -0.26 -10.29
N VAL A 243 10.47 0.61 -9.52
CA VAL A 243 10.28 2.01 -9.87
C VAL A 243 10.67 2.90 -8.70
N GLY A 244 11.58 3.85 -8.91
CA GLY A 244 11.98 4.80 -7.88
C GLY A 244 13.48 5.02 -7.76
N PHE A 245 13.97 5.19 -6.52
CA PHE A 245 15.37 5.44 -6.20
C PHE A 245 15.99 4.21 -5.52
N GLY A 246 17.05 3.72 -6.09
CA GLY A 246 17.71 2.50 -5.67
C GLY A 246 18.65 2.67 -4.50
N ALA A 247 19.35 1.60 -4.18
CA ALA A 247 20.05 1.23 -2.97
C ALA A 247 19.14 0.98 -1.75
N LEU A 248 17.92 1.49 -1.75
CA LEU A 248 16.96 1.32 -0.66
C LEU A 248 15.73 0.46 -1.05
N ASN A 249 15.46 0.25 -2.35
CA ASN A 249 14.50 -0.77 -2.77
C ASN A 249 15.24 -2.09 -3.02
N SER A 250 14.73 -3.18 -2.45
CA SER A 250 15.25 -4.52 -2.67
C SER A 250 14.11 -5.52 -2.94
N GLY A 251 14.38 -6.54 -3.76
CA GLY A 251 13.37 -7.53 -4.13
C GLY A 251 12.77 -7.28 -5.50
N SER A 252 11.44 -7.39 -5.67
CA SER A 252 10.80 -7.37 -6.99
C SER A 252 9.52 -6.55 -7.01
N GLY A 253 9.33 -5.75 -8.07
CA GLY A 253 8.09 -5.01 -8.33
C GLY A 253 7.75 -3.93 -7.31
N ASN A 254 8.73 -3.38 -6.57
CA ASN A 254 8.51 -2.32 -5.60
C ASN A 254 8.47 -0.95 -6.30
N ILE A 255 7.54 -0.10 -5.87
CA ILE A 255 7.38 1.27 -6.35
C ILE A 255 7.60 2.24 -5.19
N GLY A 256 8.53 3.21 -5.35
CA GLY A 256 8.81 4.23 -4.34
C GLY A 256 10.22 4.13 -3.76
N PHE A 257 10.37 4.25 -2.44
CA PHE A 257 11.66 4.41 -1.79
C PHE A 257 11.79 3.56 -0.52
N GLY A 258 12.88 2.84 -0.36
CA GLY A 258 13.18 2.08 0.85
C GLY A 258 12.34 0.82 1.05
N ASN A 259 11.62 0.34 0.03
CA ASN A 259 10.82 -0.85 0.13
C ASN A 259 11.67 -2.12 0.01
N SER A 260 11.29 -3.17 0.73
CA SER A 260 11.91 -4.50 0.65
C SER A 260 10.88 -5.60 0.47
N GLY A 261 11.22 -6.65 -0.25
CA GLY A 261 10.29 -7.74 -0.59
C GLY A 261 9.63 -7.58 -1.95
N SER A 262 8.33 -7.81 -2.09
CA SER A 262 7.69 -7.87 -3.40
C SER A 262 6.43 -7.03 -3.51
N GLY A 263 6.34 -6.23 -4.59
CA GLY A 263 5.12 -5.52 -4.96
C GLY A 263 4.65 -4.44 -3.98
N ASN A 264 5.56 -3.88 -3.19
CA ASN A 264 5.22 -2.81 -2.25
C ASN A 264 5.17 -1.45 -2.97
N VAL A 265 4.22 -0.60 -2.59
CA VAL A 265 4.04 0.75 -3.13
C VAL A 265 4.15 1.77 -2.00
N GLY A 266 5.06 2.75 -2.14
CA GLY A 266 5.25 3.81 -1.15
C GLY A 266 6.65 3.81 -0.53
N PHE A 267 6.75 4.04 0.78
CA PHE A 267 8.03 4.30 1.43
C PHE A 267 8.26 3.32 2.59
N PHE A 268 9.44 2.70 2.62
CA PHE A 268 9.93 1.86 3.71
C PHE A 268 9.01 0.69 4.09
N ASN A 269 8.23 0.17 3.14
CA ASN A 269 7.44 -1.03 3.36
C ASN A 269 8.32 -2.28 3.25
N SER A 270 7.99 -3.32 4.02
CA SER A 270 8.65 -4.62 3.95
C SER A 270 7.64 -5.76 3.81
N GLY A 271 8.01 -6.83 3.14
CA GLY A 271 7.14 -7.96 2.88
C GLY A 271 6.49 -7.92 1.50
N THR A 272 5.19 -8.17 1.38
CA THR A 272 4.55 -8.36 0.08
C THR A 272 3.28 -7.52 -0.10
N GLY A 273 3.22 -6.75 -1.18
CA GLY A 273 1.99 -6.07 -1.61
C GLY A 273 1.46 -4.98 -0.68
N ASN A 274 2.31 -4.37 0.14
CA ASN A 274 1.91 -3.29 1.03
C ASN A 274 1.84 -1.96 0.28
N VAL A 275 0.89 -1.12 0.65
CA VAL A 275 0.72 0.23 0.07
C VAL A 275 0.75 1.27 1.19
N GLY A 276 1.68 2.23 1.11
CA GLY A 276 1.78 3.33 2.07
C GLY A 276 3.16 3.48 2.69
N LEU A 277 3.24 3.65 4.01
CA LEU A 277 4.46 4.01 4.73
C LEU A 277 4.76 3.00 5.84
N PHE A 278 5.98 2.50 5.92
CA PHE A 278 6.47 1.67 7.02
C PHE A 278 5.62 0.42 7.35
N ASN A 279 4.83 -0.11 6.40
CA ASN A 279 4.09 -1.34 6.61
C ASN A 279 5.02 -2.56 6.53
N SER A 280 4.71 -3.57 7.35
CA SER A 280 5.43 -4.85 7.32
C SER A 280 4.46 -6.03 7.23
N GLY A 281 4.89 -7.11 6.59
CA GLY A 281 4.03 -8.27 6.35
C GLY A 281 3.39 -8.27 4.97
N GLY A 282 2.08 -8.45 4.86
CA GLY A 282 1.47 -8.63 3.55
C GLY A 282 0.17 -7.87 3.31
N HIS A 283 0.05 -7.23 2.14
CA HIS A 283 -1.19 -6.64 1.63
C HIS A 283 -1.86 -5.64 2.58
N SER A 284 -1.05 -4.88 3.34
CA SER A 284 -1.54 -3.85 4.23
C SER A 284 -1.58 -2.49 3.53
N PHE A 285 -2.57 -1.67 3.86
CA PHE A 285 -2.78 -0.33 3.31
C PHE A 285 -2.74 0.72 4.41
N GLY A 286 -1.92 1.76 4.26
CA GLY A 286 -1.81 2.85 5.23
C GLY A 286 -0.40 3.02 5.79
N ALA A 287 -0.26 3.22 7.09
CA ALA A 287 1.06 3.42 7.68
C ALA A 287 1.29 2.59 8.95
N GLU A 288 2.55 2.15 9.12
CA GLU A 288 3.03 1.45 10.31
C GLU A 288 2.22 0.18 10.67
N ASN A 289 1.53 -0.43 9.71
CA ASN A 289 0.82 -1.67 9.95
C ASN A 289 1.80 -2.86 9.94
N SER A 290 1.61 -3.78 10.87
CA SER A 290 2.37 -5.03 10.94
C SER A 290 1.45 -6.25 10.79
N GLY A 291 1.92 -7.28 10.12
CA GLY A 291 1.11 -8.46 9.78
C GLY A 291 0.43 -8.33 8.42
N SER A 292 -0.79 -8.84 8.25
CA SER A 292 -1.37 -8.96 6.91
C SER A 292 -2.78 -8.39 6.80
N PHE A 293 -3.08 -7.82 5.63
CA PHE A 293 -4.42 -7.30 5.30
C PHE A 293 -4.95 -6.23 6.26
N ASN A 294 -4.07 -5.46 6.89
CA ASN A 294 -4.46 -4.35 7.75
C ASN A 294 -4.69 -3.08 6.93
N THR A 295 -5.72 -2.31 7.27
CA THR A 295 -6.02 -1.02 6.64
C THR A 295 -6.07 0.08 7.70
N GLY A 296 -5.27 1.13 7.54
CA GLY A 296 -5.23 2.27 8.45
C GLY A 296 -3.85 2.53 9.05
N LEU A 297 -3.78 2.87 10.32
CA LEU A 297 -2.53 3.25 10.97
C LEU A 297 -2.20 2.35 12.16
N THR A 298 -0.98 1.88 12.25
CA THR A 298 -0.38 1.19 13.40
C THR A 298 -1.18 -0.05 13.85
N ASN A 299 -1.86 -0.72 12.92
CA ASN A 299 -2.55 -1.96 13.23
C ASN A 299 -1.56 -3.14 13.23
N SER A 300 -1.78 -4.12 14.11
CA SER A 300 -0.99 -5.34 14.17
C SER A 300 -1.86 -6.59 14.09
N GLY A 301 -1.31 -7.67 13.57
CA GLY A 301 -2.04 -8.91 13.33
C GLY A 301 -2.64 -8.99 11.95
N GLN A 302 -3.89 -9.41 11.81
CA GLN A 302 -4.47 -9.68 10.50
C GLN A 302 -5.87 -9.10 10.31
N GLY A 303 -6.10 -8.45 9.17
CA GLY A 303 -7.42 -8.03 8.74
C GLY A 303 -8.03 -6.87 9.53
N ASN A 304 -7.23 -6.11 10.28
CA ASN A 304 -7.72 -5.00 11.07
C ASN A 304 -7.93 -3.75 10.22
N THR A 305 -9.00 -3.02 10.50
CA THR A 305 -9.29 -1.73 9.84
C THR A 305 -9.43 -0.63 10.88
N GLY A 306 -8.68 0.46 10.71
CA GLY A 306 -8.72 1.63 11.61
C GLY A 306 -7.37 1.95 12.22
N PHE A 307 -7.35 2.26 13.52
CA PHE A 307 -6.15 2.77 14.19
C PHE A 307 -5.78 1.89 15.38
N VAL A 308 -4.51 1.49 15.48
CA VAL A 308 -3.92 0.80 16.66
C VAL A 308 -4.65 -0.49 17.06
N ASN A 309 -5.35 -1.14 16.14
CA ASN A 309 -5.99 -2.42 16.45
C ASN A 309 -4.95 -3.54 16.48
N ALA A 310 -5.13 -4.50 17.39
CA ALA A 310 -4.26 -5.66 17.54
C ALA A 310 -5.08 -6.96 17.51
N GLY A 311 -4.57 -7.95 16.80
CA GLY A 311 -5.23 -9.25 16.68
C GLY A 311 -5.89 -9.48 15.33
N PHE A 312 -7.15 -9.92 15.30
CA PHE A 312 -7.82 -10.41 14.10
C PHE A 312 -9.09 -9.64 13.76
N ASN A 313 -9.22 -9.19 12.49
CA ASN A 313 -10.46 -8.70 11.89
C ASN A 313 -11.22 -7.66 12.74
N SER A 314 -10.51 -6.79 13.43
CA SER A 314 -11.12 -5.76 14.25
C SER A 314 -11.28 -4.46 13.46
N LEU A 315 -12.38 -3.75 13.72
CA LEU A 315 -12.72 -2.47 13.08
C LEU A 315 -12.83 -1.36 14.12
N GLY A 316 -12.07 -0.30 13.97
CA GLY A 316 -12.17 0.89 14.81
C GLY A 316 -10.85 1.35 15.41
N LEU A 317 -10.83 1.70 16.68
CA LEU A 317 -9.68 2.27 17.37
C LEU A 317 -9.26 1.42 18.57
N ALA A 318 -8.00 1.03 18.63
CA ALA A 318 -7.35 0.39 19.76
C ALA A 318 -8.10 -0.85 20.29
N ASN A 319 -8.67 -1.64 19.40
CA ASN A 319 -9.26 -2.92 19.77
C ASN A 319 -8.18 -4.00 19.85
N ALA A 320 -8.30 -4.90 20.83
CA ALA A 320 -7.39 -6.02 21.00
C ALA A 320 -8.16 -7.36 20.97
N GLY A 321 -7.57 -8.38 20.35
CA GLY A 321 -8.19 -9.69 20.18
C GLY A 321 -8.86 -9.88 18.83
N ALA A 322 -10.06 -10.47 18.77
CA ALA A 322 -10.63 -10.89 17.49
C ALA A 322 -12.04 -10.35 17.22
N ASN A 323 -12.27 -9.90 15.99
CA ASN A 323 -13.60 -9.50 15.51
C ASN A 323 -14.29 -8.44 16.38
N ASN A 324 -13.54 -7.53 16.94
CA ASN A 324 -14.10 -6.42 17.70
C ASN A 324 -14.46 -5.25 16.79
N MET A 325 -15.57 -4.59 17.06
CA MET A 325 -16.00 -3.39 16.35
C MET A 325 -16.25 -2.24 17.32
N GLY A 326 -15.54 -1.14 17.15
CA GLY A 326 -15.67 0.04 17.99
C GLY A 326 -14.34 0.52 18.54
N VAL A 327 -14.30 0.89 19.82
CA VAL A 327 -13.14 1.56 20.41
C VAL A 327 -12.75 0.92 21.73
N PHE A 328 -11.48 0.63 21.91
CA PHE A 328 -10.89 0.07 23.15
C PHE A 328 -11.49 -1.29 23.59
N ASN A 329 -12.05 -2.08 22.69
CA ASN A 329 -12.57 -3.39 23.05
C ASN A 329 -11.43 -4.40 23.15
N GLY A 330 -11.49 -5.26 24.19
CA GLY A 330 -10.59 -6.38 24.41
C GLY A 330 -11.32 -7.71 24.29
N GLY A 331 -10.61 -8.78 24.00
CA GLY A 331 -11.22 -10.10 23.83
C GLY A 331 -11.81 -10.32 22.44
N SER A 332 -13.02 -10.84 22.32
CA SER A 332 -13.52 -11.23 21.01
C SER A 332 -14.98 -10.89 20.78
N GLN A 333 -15.28 -10.48 19.55
CA GLN A 333 -16.64 -10.23 19.07
C GLN A 333 -17.40 -9.16 19.87
N ASN A 334 -16.71 -8.19 20.41
CA ASN A 334 -17.33 -7.09 21.13
C ASN A 334 -17.70 -5.95 20.16
N PHE A 335 -18.84 -5.33 20.42
CA PHE A 335 -19.34 -4.17 19.69
C PHE A 335 -19.54 -3.00 20.64
N GLY A 336 -18.91 -1.85 20.38
CA GLY A 336 -19.08 -0.63 21.13
C GLY A 336 -17.78 -0.09 21.73
N PHE A 337 -17.80 0.32 22.99
CA PHE A 337 -16.69 1.02 23.63
C PHE A 337 -16.21 0.33 24.91
N GLY A 338 -14.93 0.03 24.99
CA GLY A 338 -14.28 -0.43 26.22
C GLY A 338 -14.74 -1.78 26.75
N ASN A 339 -15.36 -2.62 25.92
CA ASN A 339 -15.81 -3.94 26.34
C ASN A 339 -14.65 -4.92 26.46
N SER A 340 -14.74 -5.84 27.40
CA SER A 340 -13.78 -6.93 27.57
C SER A 340 -14.47 -8.28 27.65
N GLY A 341 -13.80 -9.31 27.16
CA GLY A 341 -14.34 -10.67 27.12
C GLY A 341 -14.97 -11.04 25.79
N PHE A 342 -16.17 -11.62 25.78
CA PHE A 342 -16.74 -12.23 24.58
C PHE A 342 -18.16 -11.77 24.26
N GLN A 343 -18.39 -11.32 23.03
CA GLN A 343 -19.72 -10.96 22.48
C GLN A 343 -20.50 -9.91 23.30
N ASN A 344 -19.83 -8.92 23.83
CA ASN A 344 -20.50 -7.82 24.52
C ASN A 344 -20.90 -6.72 23.52
N THR A 345 -22.07 -6.12 23.73
CA THR A 345 -22.59 -4.99 22.97
C THR A 345 -22.89 -3.81 23.89
N GLY A 346 -22.36 -2.62 23.58
CA GLY A 346 -22.50 -1.42 24.38
C GLY A 346 -21.17 -0.92 24.91
N SER A 347 -21.14 -0.40 26.14
CA SER A 347 -19.93 0.22 26.68
C SER A 347 -19.51 -0.38 28.03
N TRP A 348 -18.21 -0.59 28.19
CA TRP A 348 -17.60 -1.00 29.47
C TRP A 348 -18.16 -2.30 30.06
N ASN A 349 -18.63 -3.20 29.21
CA ASN A 349 -19.06 -4.53 29.66
C ASN A 349 -17.84 -5.46 29.86
N ALA A 350 -17.90 -6.30 30.85
CA ALA A 350 -16.91 -7.31 31.15
C ALA A 350 -17.55 -8.72 31.22
N GLY A 351 -16.85 -9.72 30.74
CA GLY A 351 -17.37 -11.10 30.68
C GLY A 351 -17.98 -11.45 29.32
N SER A 352 -19.18 -12.06 29.30
CA SER A 352 -19.67 -12.61 28.03
C SER A 352 -21.14 -12.29 27.76
N ILE A 353 -21.42 -11.95 26.50
CA ILE A 353 -22.77 -11.81 25.97
C ILE A 353 -23.60 -10.76 26.76
N ASN A 354 -22.97 -9.70 27.18
CA ASN A 354 -23.68 -8.60 27.84
C ASN A 354 -24.14 -7.57 26.79
N THR A 355 -25.33 -7.02 26.99
CA THR A 355 -25.90 -5.93 26.17
C THR A 355 -26.23 -4.73 27.03
N GLY A 356 -25.73 -3.54 26.66
CA GLY A 356 -25.88 -2.29 27.42
C GLY A 356 -24.56 -1.82 28.00
N ASP A 357 -24.56 -1.15 29.14
CA ASP A 357 -23.37 -0.50 29.65
C ASP A 357 -22.98 -0.95 31.05
N PHE A 358 -21.69 -1.05 31.32
CA PHE A 358 -21.11 -1.38 32.63
C PHE A 358 -21.51 -2.75 33.21
N ASN A 359 -21.99 -3.68 32.39
CA ASN A 359 -22.37 -5.00 32.89
C ASN A 359 -21.12 -5.87 33.09
N ALA A 360 -21.13 -6.68 34.16
CA ALA A 360 -20.10 -7.64 34.46
C ALA A 360 -20.68 -9.06 34.60
N GLY A 361 -19.94 -10.08 34.21
CA GLY A 361 -20.41 -11.46 34.20
C GLY A 361 -20.97 -11.88 32.84
N SER A 362 -22.14 -12.56 32.83
CA SER A 362 -22.60 -13.16 31.57
C SER A 362 -24.08 -12.93 31.28
N ILE A 363 -24.42 -12.69 30.04
CA ILE A 363 -25.80 -12.63 29.52
C ILE A 363 -26.63 -11.54 30.24
N ASN A 364 -26.02 -10.45 30.65
CA ASN A 364 -26.75 -9.34 31.24
C ASN A 364 -27.23 -8.35 30.17
N THR A 365 -28.44 -7.85 30.34
CA THR A 365 -29.04 -6.82 29.49
C THR A 365 -29.41 -5.60 30.33
N GLY A 366 -28.92 -4.44 29.95
CA GLY A 366 -29.20 -3.18 30.63
C GLY A 366 -27.96 -2.50 31.17
N TRP A 367 -28.00 -1.99 32.40
CA TRP A 367 -26.97 -1.10 32.91
C TRP A 367 -26.41 -1.52 34.27
N ALA A 368 -25.09 -1.63 34.39
CA ALA A 368 -24.38 -1.91 35.63
C ALA A 368 -24.82 -3.18 36.38
N ASN A 369 -25.23 -4.22 35.64
CA ASN A 369 -25.55 -5.50 36.21
C ASN A 369 -24.30 -6.33 36.45
N SER A 370 -24.32 -7.15 37.50
CA SER A 370 -23.26 -8.12 37.78
C SER A 370 -23.83 -9.53 37.98
N GLY A 371 -23.01 -10.54 37.68
CA GLY A 371 -23.50 -11.93 37.75
C GLY A 371 -24.00 -12.46 36.41
N ALA A 372 -25.13 -13.17 36.37
CA ALA A 372 -25.55 -13.81 35.13
C ALA A 372 -27.05 -13.64 34.82
N SER A 373 -27.35 -13.40 33.55
CA SER A 373 -28.74 -13.36 33.05
C SER A 373 -29.65 -12.34 33.71
N ASN A 374 -29.11 -11.19 34.09
CA ASN A 374 -29.90 -10.10 34.64
C ASN A 374 -30.39 -9.16 33.55
N THR A 375 -31.62 -8.64 33.69
CA THR A 375 -32.23 -7.66 32.80
C THR A 375 -32.69 -6.42 33.57
N GLY A 376 -32.14 -5.27 33.28
CA GLY A 376 -32.46 -4.02 33.98
C GLY A 376 -31.23 -3.25 34.37
N GLY A 377 -31.14 -2.83 35.64
CA GLY A 377 -29.98 -2.06 36.07
C GLY A 377 -29.60 -2.25 37.52
N PHE A 378 -28.30 -2.19 37.80
CA PHE A 378 -27.72 -2.40 39.14
C PHE A 378 -28.09 -3.71 39.81
N ASP A 379 -28.41 -4.73 39.04
CA ASP A 379 -28.71 -6.03 39.55
C ASP A 379 -27.43 -6.83 39.83
N SER A 380 -27.37 -7.55 40.94
CA SER A 380 -26.30 -8.49 41.25
C SER A 380 -26.87 -9.92 41.50
N GLY A 381 -26.07 -10.92 41.25
CA GLY A 381 -26.53 -12.32 41.28
C GLY A 381 -26.97 -12.80 39.90
N SER A 382 -28.05 -13.57 39.83
CA SER A 382 -28.47 -14.19 38.58
C SER A 382 -29.99 -14.16 38.40
N LEU A 383 -30.41 -14.07 37.14
CA LEU A 383 -31.81 -14.16 36.73
C LEU A 383 -32.71 -13.06 37.27
N ASN A 384 -32.16 -11.90 37.62
CA ASN A 384 -32.94 -10.76 38.08
C ASN A 384 -33.52 -9.97 36.90
N THR A 385 -34.72 -9.44 37.10
CA THR A 385 -35.37 -8.55 36.14
C THR A 385 -35.86 -7.31 36.86
N GLY A 386 -35.27 -6.16 36.57
CA GLY A 386 -35.68 -4.93 37.26
C GLY A 386 -34.53 -3.98 37.53
N PHE A 387 -34.45 -3.40 38.72
CA PHE A 387 -33.46 -2.41 39.06
C PHE A 387 -33.02 -2.50 40.52
N GLY A 388 -31.70 -2.67 40.73
CA GLY A 388 -31.12 -2.62 42.08
C GLY A 388 -31.37 -3.87 42.93
N SER A 389 -31.58 -5.05 42.33
CA SER A 389 -31.68 -6.30 43.04
C SER A 389 -30.30 -6.78 43.44
N MET A 390 -29.92 -6.55 44.69
CA MET A 390 -28.62 -6.91 45.23
C MET A 390 -28.67 -8.22 46.02
N LEU A 391 -27.59 -9.01 45.90
CA LEU A 391 -27.39 -10.18 46.75
C LEU A 391 -28.46 -11.32 46.59
N THR A 392 -28.79 -11.64 45.35
CA THR A 392 -29.64 -12.81 45.09
C THR A 392 -28.85 -14.11 45.25
N PRO A 393 -29.37 -15.09 46.02
CA PRO A 393 -28.82 -16.43 46.06
C PRO A 393 -28.81 -17.12 44.70
N VAL A 394 -27.94 -18.09 44.52
CA VAL A 394 -27.83 -18.82 43.25
C VAL A 394 -29.17 -19.52 42.93
N GLY A 395 -29.72 -19.21 41.76
CA GLY A 395 -30.97 -19.80 41.27
C GLY A 395 -32.23 -19.00 41.59
N ALA A 396 -32.13 -17.92 42.37
CA ALA A 396 -33.26 -17.03 42.66
C ALA A 396 -33.53 -16.07 41.48
N LYS A 397 -34.82 -15.77 41.27
CA LYS A 397 -35.27 -14.84 40.20
C LYS A 397 -35.99 -13.67 40.82
N ASN A 398 -35.32 -12.53 40.90
CA ASN A 398 -35.98 -11.33 41.40
C ASN A 398 -36.45 -10.46 40.26
N SER A 399 -37.61 -9.81 40.46
CA SER A 399 -38.13 -8.84 39.52
C SER A 399 -38.60 -7.57 40.23
N GLY A 400 -38.33 -6.39 39.60
CA GLY A 400 -38.75 -5.13 40.19
C GLY A 400 -37.61 -4.22 40.60
N PHE A 401 -37.75 -3.52 41.72
CA PHE A 401 -36.79 -2.52 42.15
C PHE A 401 -36.25 -2.79 43.55
N GLY A 402 -34.94 -2.92 43.70
CA GLY A 402 -34.29 -3.07 45.00
C GLY A 402 -34.65 -4.35 45.77
N THR A 403 -35.08 -5.42 45.08
CA THR A 403 -35.40 -6.70 45.71
C THR A 403 -34.15 -7.52 46.00
N THR A 404 -34.05 -8.10 47.19
CA THR A 404 -32.83 -8.81 47.63
C THR A 404 -33.08 -10.24 48.13
N GLY A 405 -34.29 -10.74 48.06
CA GLY A 405 -34.64 -12.07 48.51
C GLY A 405 -34.51 -13.19 47.46
N LEU A 406 -35.22 -14.30 47.72
CA LEU A 406 -35.39 -15.41 46.77
C LEU A 406 -36.72 -15.26 46.04
N ASP A 407 -36.71 -15.33 44.71
CA ASP A 407 -37.90 -15.32 43.88
C ASP A 407 -38.89 -14.18 44.18
N SER A 408 -38.35 -13.03 44.52
CA SER A 408 -39.14 -11.86 44.99
C SER A 408 -39.44 -10.89 43.86
N SER A 409 -40.62 -10.23 43.96
CA SER A 409 -41.06 -9.25 42.96
C SER A 409 -41.61 -7.97 43.60
N GLY A 410 -41.49 -6.82 42.88
CA GLY A 410 -42.00 -5.53 43.34
C GLY A 410 -40.87 -4.58 43.79
N PHE A 411 -41.06 -3.86 44.91
CA PHE A 411 -40.16 -2.79 45.33
C PHE A 411 -39.60 -3.07 46.74
N PHE A 412 -38.28 -3.07 46.85
CA PHE A 412 -37.54 -3.17 48.12
C PHE A 412 -37.91 -4.39 48.99
N ASN A 413 -38.26 -5.49 48.40
CA ASN A 413 -38.54 -6.71 49.11
C ASN A 413 -37.25 -7.45 49.47
N SER A 414 -37.15 -8.02 50.65
CA SER A 414 -35.96 -8.73 51.15
C SER A 414 -36.22 -10.13 51.73
N GLY A 415 -37.34 -10.71 51.49
CA GLY A 415 -37.67 -12.11 51.89
C GLY A 415 -37.57 -13.10 50.75
N GLY A 416 -37.98 -14.34 50.98
CA GLY A 416 -38.19 -15.33 49.91
C GLY A 416 -39.61 -15.31 49.41
N ASP A 417 -39.83 -15.52 48.12
CA ASP A 417 -41.18 -15.57 47.49
C ASP A 417 -42.04 -14.36 47.88
N THR A 418 -41.46 -13.17 47.98
CA THR A 418 -42.17 -11.96 48.39
C THR A 418 -42.63 -11.13 47.21
N SER A 419 -43.79 -10.50 47.35
CA SER A 419 -44.32 -9.59 46.33
C SER A 419 -44.91 -8.32 46.92
N GLY A 420 -44.80 -7.20 46.21
CA GLY A 420 -45.34 -5.93 46.65
C GLY A 420 -44.27 -4.88 47.03
N PHE A 421 -44.41 -4.22 48.15
CA PHE A 421 -43.56 -3.10 48.56
C PHE A 421 -42.99 -3.27 49.95
N GLN A 422 -41.67 -3.28 50.11
CA GLN A 422 -40.91 -3.30 51.35
C GLN A 422 -41.31 -4.48 52.30
N ASN A 423 -41.58 -5.63 51.77
CA ASN A 423 -41.81 -6.84 52.56
C ASN A 423 -40.46 -7.44 52.97
N THR A 424 -40.31 -7.79 54.24
CA THR A 424 -39.03 -8.24 54.81
C THR A 424 -39.09 -9.61 55.50
N GLY A 425 -40.15 -10.37 55.30
CA GLY A 425 -40.37 -11.67 55.92
C GLY A 425 -39.51 -12.79 55.33
N LEU A 426 -39.50 -13.96 55.94
CA LEU A 426 -38.70 -15.10 55.50
C LEU A 426 -39.22 -15.71 54.19
N ALA A 427 -40.53 -15.78 54.00
CA ALA A 427 -41.09 -16.28 52.75
C ALA A 427 -42.60 -15.94 52.60
N PHE A 428 -43.08 -15.91 51.32
CA PHE A 428 -44.49 -15.79 50.95
C PHE A 428 -45.17 -14.50 51.48
N GLU A 429 -44.47 -13.41 51.49
CA GLU A 429 -45.03 -12.12 51.87
C GLU A 429 -45.67 -11.42 50.66
N SER A 430 -46.86 -10.89 50.81
CA SER A 430 -47.52 -10.13 49.75
C SER A 430 -48.16 -8.87 50.25
N GLY A 431 -48.02 -7.74 49.52
CA GLY A 431 -48.59 -6.46 49.89
C GLY A 431 -47.58 -5.40 50.26
N PHE A 432 -47.76 -4.68 51.38
CA PHE A 432 -46.99 -3.53 51.75
C PHE A 432 -46.46 -3.58 53.20
N HIS A 433 -45.16 -3.51 53.37
CA HIS A 433 -44.47 -3.49 54.70
C HIS A 433 -44.77 -4.72 55.58
N ASN A 434 -44.97 -5.88 55.01
CA ASN A 434 -45.12 -7.09 55.82
C ASN A 434 -43.76 -7.63 56.26
N SER A 435 -43.73 -8.21 57.47
CA SER A 435 -42.49 -8.79 58.03
C SER A 435 -42.78 -9.96 58.95
N GLY A 436 -41.79 -10.85 59.12
CA GLY A 436 -41.91 -11.96 60.05
C GLY A 436 -41.52 -13.31 59.46
N ASN A 437 -42.15 -14.40 59.85
CA ASN A 437 -41.76 -15.74 59.41
C ASN A 437 -42.49 -16.23 58.14
N GLY A 438 -43.29 -15.36 57.53
CA GLY A 438 -43.88 -15.60 56.21
C GLY A 438 -45.36 -15.85 56.18
N ASN A 439 -45.91 -16.00 54.95
CA ASN A 439 -47.32 -16.15 54.66
C ASN A 439 -48.18 -14.97 55.08
N ASN A 440 -47.65 -13.75 55.04
CA ASN A 440 -48.41 -12.56 55.36
C ASN A 440 -48.94 -11.90 54.06
N ALA A 441 -50.19 -11.49 54.14
CA ALA A 441 -50.84 -10.77 53.04
C ALA A 441 -51.49 -9.48 53.54
N GLY A 442 -51.22 -8.32 52.88
CA GLY A 442 -51.82 -7.04 53.24
C GLY A 442 -50.83 -5.94 53.55
N ILE A 443 -51.09 -5.17 54.60
CA ILE A 443 -50.32 -3.98 54.94
C ILE A 443 -49.81 -3.99 56.38
N ASN A 444 -48.52 -3.78 56.61
CA ASN A 444 -47.90 -3.64 57.93
C ASN A 444 -48.16 -4.87 58.86
N ASN A 445 -48.24 -6.05 58.37
CA ASN A 445 -48.37 -7.23 59.19
C ASN A 445 -47.00 -7.72 59.68
N THR A 446 -46.88 -8.12 60.94
CA THR A 446 -45.64 -8.62 61.54
C THR A 446 -45.86 -9.92 62.29
N GLY A 447 -45.40 -11.01 61.72
CA GLY A 447 -45.61 -12.34 62.29
C GLY A 447 -45.71 -13.44 61.20
N SER A 448 -46.63 -14.38 61.36
CA SER A 448 -46.81 -15.45 60.36
C SER A 448 -48.29 -15.72 60.15
N PHE A 449 -48.63 -16.06 58.89
CA PHE A 449 -50.00 -16.41 58.46
C PHE A 449 -51.01 -15.26 58.72
N LEU A 450 -50.57 -14.02 58.50
CA LEU A 450 -51.38 -12.83 58.75
C LEU A 450 -52.04 -12.32 57.46
N ALA A 451 -53.32 -11.98 57.55
CA ALA A 451 -54.02 -11.34 56.43
C ALA A 451 -54.75 -10.10 56.88
N GLY A 452 -54.52 -8.94 56.18
CA GLY A 452 -55.18 -7.69 56.46
C GLY A 452 -54.22 -6.51 56.74
N ILE A 453 -54.53 -5.69 57.76
CA ILE A 453 -53.76 -4.48 58.02
C ILE A 453 -53.28 -4.41 59.45
N GLY A 454 -51.98 -4.28 59.65
CA GLY A 454 -51.38 -4.04 60.98
C GLY A 454 -51.51 -5.16 61.99
N ASN A 455 -51.69 -6.39 61.53
CA ASN A 455 -51.76 -7.55 62.42
C ASN A 455 -50.38 -7.95 62.91
N THR A 456 -50.30 -8.41 64.18
CA THR A 456 -49.06 -8.96 64.76
C THR A 456 -49.31 -10.34 65.36
N GLY A 457 -48.29 -11.20 65.39
CA GLY A 457 -48.42 -12.55 65.99
C GLY A 457 -48.59 -13.66 64.94
N PHE A 458 -49.54 -14.56 65.13
CA PHE A 458 -49.69 -15.75 64.29
C PHE A 458 -51.18 -16.02 63.95
N ASP A 459 -51.43 -16.26 62.66
CA ASP A 459 -52.70 -16.64 62.08
C ASP A 459 -53.86 -15.67 62.41
N ASN A 460 -53.57 -14.35 62.25
CA ASN A 460 -54.57 -13.29 62.47
C ASN A 460 -55.09 -12.76 61.12
N ILE A 461 -56.41 -12.57 61.05
CA ILE A 461 -57.11 -12.07 59.89
C ILE A 461 -57.91 -10.80 60.23
N GLY A 462 -57.67 -9.66 59.55
CA GLY A 462 -58.41 -8.45 59.81
C GLY A 462 -57.56 -7.22 59.99
N ILE A 463 -57.84 -6.36 60.97
CA ILE A 463 -57.14 -5.11 61.15
C ILE A 463 -56.66 -5.00 62.62
N ALA A 464 -55.38 -4.75 62.80
CA ALA A 464 -54.75 -4.46 64.09
C ALA A 464 -54.97 -5.55 65.19
N ASN A 465 -55.05 -6.79 64.78
CA ASN A 465 -55.10 -7.93 65.70
C ASN A 465 -53.69 -8.31 66.18
N SER A 466 -53.57 -8.74 67.44
CA SER A 466 -52.30 -9.22 68.03
C SER A 466 -52.48 -10.59 68.67
N ASN A 467 -51.37 -11.27 69.05
CA ASN A 467 -51.33 -12.65 69.51
C ASN A 467 -51.72 -13.68 68.43
N VAL A 468 -52.59 -14.70 68.73
CA VAL A 468 -52.79 -15.83 67.84
C VAL A 468 -54.27 -16.08 67.51
N PHE A 469 -54.54 -16.52 66.27
CA PHE A 469 -55.86 -16.99 65.79
C PHE A 469 -57.00 -15.96 65.89
N ASN A 470 -56.71 -14.70 65.77
CA ASN A 470 -57.71 -13.64 65.87
C ASN A 470 -58.31 -13.29 64.48
N SER A 471 -59.62 -13.07 64.46
CA SER A 471 -60.31 -12.54 63.24
C SER A 471 -61.17 -11.31 63.60
N GLY A 472 -61.04 -10.23 62.80
CA GLY A 472 -61.80 -9.01 63.01
C GLY A 472 -60.95 -7.78 63.19
N ILE A 473 -61.22 -6.86 64.15
CA ILE A 473 -60.52 -5.63 64.30
C ILE A 473 -60.08 -5.41 65.76
N GLY A 474 -58.78 -5.18 66.00
CA GLY A 474 -58.25 -4.76 67.28
C GLY A 474 -58.31 -5.80 68.41
N ASN A 475 -58.36 -7.04 68.08
CA ASN A 475 -58.38 -8.09 69.05
C ASN A 475 -56.96 -8.34 69.58
N SER A 476 -56.80 -8.57 70.90
CA SER A 476 -55.50 -8.75 71.56
C SER A 476 -55.40 -9.97 72.49
N GLY A 477 -56.47 -10.77 72.65
CA GLY A 477 -56.44 -12.06 73.20
C GLY A 477 -56.04 -13.14 72.18
N ASN A 478 -56.25 -14.42 72.49
CA ASN A 478 -56.07 -15.51 71.55
C ASN A 478 -57.47 -16.10 71.17
N ASP A 479 -57.57 -16.62 69.94
CA ASP A 479 -58.80 -17.24 69.42
C ASP A 479 -60.02 -16.25 69.42
N ASP A 480 -59.83 -14.96 69.28
CA ASP A 480 -60.89 -13.95 69.32
C ASP A 480 -61.47 -13.68 67.92
N SER A 481 -62.81 -13.47 67.89
CA SER A 481 -63.53 -13.05 66.72
C SER A 481 -64.38 -11.82 66.99
N GLY A 482 -64.32 -10.78 66.11
CA GLY A 482 -65.06 -9.58 66.31
C GLY A 482 -64.19 -8.31 66.50
N PHE A 483 -64.53 -7.42 67.43
CA PHE A 483 -63.91 -6.10 67.56
C PHE A 483 -63.42 -5.83 69.00
N PHE A 484 -62.11 -5.52 69.12
CA PHE A 484 -61.49 -5.05 70.36
C PHE A 484 -61.57 -5.96 71.57
N ASN A 485 -61.61 -7.27 71.37
CA ASN A 485 -61.58 -8.25 72.45
C ASN A 485 -60.13 -8.33 72.99
N LYS A 486 -59.98 -8.46 74.31
CA LYS A 486 -58.69 -8.41 75.01
C LYS A 486 -58.36 -9.71 75.81
N THR A 487 -59.32 -10.59 76.01
CA THR A 487 -59.14 -11.82 76.70
C THR A 487 -59.40 -12.98 75.74
N ASP A 488 -58.83 -14.14 76.02
CA ASP A 488 -58.84 -15.28 75.10
C ASP A 488 -60.22 -15.82 74.80
N ALA A 489 -60.45 -16.41 73.62
CA ALA A 489 -61.58 -17.11 73.14
C ALA A 489 -62.91 -16.32 73.18
N GLN A 490 -62.81 -15.02 72.82
CA GLN A 490 -63.99 -14.16 72.80
C GLN A 490 -64.54 -13.94 71.37
N SER A 491 -65.85 -13.75 71.35
CA SER A 491 -66.56 -13.39 70.09
C SER A 491 -67.49 -12.21 70.38
N GLY A 492 -67.52 -11.21 69.41
CA GLY A 492 -68.31 -10.02 69.57
C GLY A 492 -67.51 -8.70 69.67
N PHE A 493 -67.97 -7.81 70.55
CA PHE A 493 -67.40 -6.46 70.68
C PHE A 493 -66.96 -6.13 72.07
N PHE A 494 -65.69 -5.63 72.27
CA PHE A 494 -65.14 -5.14 73.53
C PHE A 494 -65.16 -6.08 74.73
N ASN A 495 -64.89 -7.33 74.54
CA ASN A 495 -64.83 -8.37 75.58
C ASN A 495 -63.45 -8.51 76.21
#